data_ebcfb9566d2fdd8cca6f1c42f1351073
#
_entry.id   ebcfb9566d2fdd8cca6f1c42f1351073
#
_cell.length_a   1.000
_cell.length_b   1.000
_cell.length_c   1.000
_cell.angle_alpha   90.00
_cell.angle_beta   90.00
_cell.angle_gamma   90.00
#
_symmetry.space_group_name_H-M   'P 1'
#
loop_
_entity.id
_entity.type
_entity.pdbx_description
1 polymer ?
#
loop_
_entity_poly.entity_id
_entity_poly.type
_entity_poly.pdbx_seq_one_letter_code
_entity_poly.pdbx_strand_id
1 'polypeptide(L)'
;ILMARNCHKAVYHAMYLRQLVPVYLYPEDTAYGIQGQVTPQMVRKQLKQTPDIRAVVITSPTYDGVVSDIKNIADTVHAYGIPLIVDEAHGAHFGFSPEFPENATRLGADAVIMSVHKTLPAFTQTALLHLCSDRIAEKKVAQFLGIYETSSPSYLLMAGIEKSLQIIEKDREMLFAAYSRRLAEFRDKTKNLKTLQVLQPSDFSKQEAFSFDPGKLLILTGNSMSGQALQEILLQEYGLQMEMASGNYVVAMTSIMDTDEGFARLSDALECIDGTVHKKDCLLYTSPSPRDGATS
;
A
#
# COMPACT_ATOMS: atom_id res chain seq x y z
N ILE A 1 19.22 4.85 -10.64
CA ILE A 1 17.79 4.68 -10.44
C ILE A 1 17.33 5.61 -9.33
N LEU A 2 16.28 6.39 -9.59
CA LEU A 2 15.58 7.15 -8.53
C LEU A 2 14.48 6.26 -7.93
N MET A 3 14.49 6.08 -6.62
CA MET A 3 13.52 5.22 -5.95
C MET A 3 13.03 5.81 -4.63
N ALA A 4 11.76 5.56 -4.30
CA ALA A 4 11.25 5.94 -2.99
C ALA A 4 11.90 5.10 -1.87
N ARG A 5 12.20 5.73 -0.73
CA ARG A 5 12.87 5.03 0.38
C ARG A 5 12.01 3.92 0.98
N ASN A 6 10.69 4.01 0.84
CA ASN A 6 9.71 3.02 1.28
C ASN A 6 9.37 1.94 0.23
N CYS A 7 10.17 1.77 -0.82
CA CYS A 7 9.99 0.68 -1.76
C CYS A 7 10.13 -0.69 -1.07
N HIS A 8 9.44 -1.68 -1.62
CA HIS A 8 9.57 -3.07 -1.19
C HIS A 8 11.02 -3.56 -1.32
N LYS A 9 11.44 -4.48 -0.42
CA LYS A 9 12.81 -5.04 -0.40
C LYS A 9 13.27 -5.60 -1.76
N ALA A 10 12.36 -6.07 -2.62
CA ALA A 10 12.69 -6.57 -3.95
C ALA A 10 13.37 -5.50 -4.82
N VAL A 11 13.00 -4.22 -4.69
CA VAL A 11 13.63 -3.10 -5.41
C VAL A 11 15.07 -2.94 -4.93
N TYR A 12 15.33 -3.01 -3.63
CA TYR A 12 16.68 -2.97 -3.05
C TYR A 12 17.53 -4.15 -3.51
N HIS A 13 16.96 -5.36 -3.53
CA HIS A 13 17.65 -6.55 -4.04
C HIS A 13 18.00 -6.40 -5.51
N ALA A 14 17.11 -5.81 -6.33
CA ALA A 14 17.40 -5.53 -7.73
C ALA A 14 18.58 -4.54 -7.90
N MET A 15 18.64 -3.48 -7.06
CA MET A 15 19.79 -2.55 -7.06
C MET A 15 21.08 -3.30 -6.75
N TYR A 16 21.07 -4.15 -5.71
CA TYR A 16 22.23 -4.93 -5.30
C TYR A 16 22.67 -5.92 -6.40
N LEU A 17 21.77 -6.74 -6.93
CA LEU A 17 22.05 -7.76 -7.93
C LEU A 17 22.55 -7.15 -9.25
N ARG A 18 22.07 -5.97 -9.61
CA ARG A 18 22.44 -5.28 -10.85
C ARG A 18 23.55 -4.25 -10.64
N GLN A 19 24.09 -4.11 -9.42
CA GLN A 19 25.11 -3.12 -9.06
C GLN A 19 24.72 -1.70 -9.48
N LEU A 20 23.43 -1.36 -9.33
CA LEU A 20 22.91 -0.05 -9.66
C LEU A 20 23.06 0.90 -8.47
N VAL A 21 23.33 2.17 -8.77
CA VAL A 21 23.43 3.23 -7.75
C VAL A 21 22.03 3.80 -7.52
N PRO A 22 21.44 3.63 -6.32
CA PRO A 22 20.16 4.23 -5.99
C PRO A 22 20.33 5.71 -5.60
N VAL A 23 19.40 6.52 -6.05
CA VAL A 23 19.12 7.86 -5.53
C VAL A 23 17.76 7.79 -4.84
N TYR A 24 17.65 8.33 -3.64
CA TYR A 24 16.44 8.14 -2.84
C TYR A 24 15.54 9.36 -2.82
N LEU A 25 14.22 9.11 -2.93
CA LEU A 25 13.18 10.01 -2.51
C LEU A 25 12.78 9.68 -1.07
N TYR A 26 12.67 10.69 -0.23
CA TYR A 26 12.27 10.57 1.17
C TYR A 26 10.91 11.25 1.34
N PRO A 27 9.79 10.49 1.25
CA PRO A 27 8.49 11.04 1.62
C PRO A 27 8.52 11.59 3.05
N GLU A 28 7.86 12.71 3.26
CA GLU A 28 7.72 13.27 4.60
C GLU A 28 6.72 12.44 5.42
N ASP A 29 6.95 12.36 6.73
CA ASP A 29 5.99 11.70 7.61
C ASP A 29 4.73 12.57 7.75
N THR A 30 3.57 11.91 7.81
CA THR A 30 2.30 12.56 8.09
C THR A 30 2.16 12.89 9.59
N ALA A 31 1.15 13.67 9.93
CA ALA A 31 0.81 13.96 11.32
C ALA A 31 0.55 12.69 12.18
N TYR A 32 0.30 11.56 11.53
CA TYR A 32 -0.01 10.27 12.15
C TYR A 32 1.20 9.33 12.26
N GLY A 33 2.40 9.77 11.87
CA GLY A 33 3.62 8.98 11.93
C GLY A 33 3.74 7.89 10.87
N ILE A 34 2.93 7.96 9.80
CA ILE A 34 3.08 7.14 8.60
C ILE A 34 3.74 7.95 7.49
N GLN A 35 4.38 7.28 6.55
CA GLN A 35 5.01 7.98 5.43
C GLN A 35 3.97 8.49 4.44
N GLY A 36 4.10 9.76 4.08
CA GLY A 36 3.27 10.43 3.09
C GLY A 36 3.61 10.06 1.65
N GLN A 37 3.07 10.82 0.73
CA GLN A 37 3.22 10.59 -0.70
C GLN A 37 4.60 10.99 -1.24
N VAL A 38 4.97 10.39 -2.37
CA VAL A 38 5.98 10.96 -3.28
C VAL A 38 5.30 12.04 -4.12
N THR A 39 5.85 13.26 -4.14
CA THR A 39 5.28 14.35 -4.93
C THR A 39 6.01 14.55 -6.26
N PRO A 40 5.33 15.08 -7.31
CA PRO A 40 5.99 15.45 -8.57
C PRO A 40 7.15 16.43 -8.39
N GLN A 41 7.07 17.31 -7.38
CA GLN A 41 8.11 18.29 -7.05
C GLN A 41 9.37 17.62 -6.52
N MET A 42 9.24 16.62 -5.64
CA MET A 42 10.36 15.81 -5.14
C MET A 42 11.07 15.11 -6.29
N VAL A 43 10.31 14.45 -7.18
CA VAL A 43 10.84 13.76 -8.35
C VAL A 43 11.59 14.74 -9.26
N ARG A 44 10.97 15.87 -9.61
CA ARG A 44 11.58 16.91 -10.46
C ARG A 44 12.87 17.48 -9.88
N LYS A 45 12.89 17.71 -8.55
CA LYS A 45 14.08 18.20 -7.86
C LYS A 45 15.25 17.23 -8.00
N GLN A 46 15.01 15.93 -7.77
CA GLN A 46 16.07 14.92 -7.87
C GLN A 46 16.54 14.69 -9.31
N LEU A 47 15.62 14.67 -10.29
CA LEU A 47 15.98 14.53 -11.71
C LEU A 47 16.83 15.70 -12.20
N LYS A 48 16.58 16.93 -11.71
CA LYS A 48 17.44 18.09 -12.01
C LYS A 48 18.83 17.98 -11.40
N GLN A 49 18.95 17.43 -10.20
CA GLN A 49 20.22 17.32 -9.47
C GLN A 49 21.08 16.15 -9.94
N THR A 50 20.46 15.11 -10.51
CA THR A 50 21.13 13.87 -10.91
C THR A 50 20.72 13.48 -12.33
N PRO A 51 21.38 14.04 -13.38
CA PRO A 51 21.01 13.81 -14.78
C PRO A 51 21.17 12.37 -15.26
N ASP A 52 21.97 11.55 -14.56
CA ASP A 52 22.24 10.15 -14.92
C ASP A 52 21.15 9.16 -14.47
N ILE A 53 20.07 9.63 -13.87
CA ILE A 53 18.92 8.79 -13.54
C ILE A 53 18.31 8.24 -14.82
N ARG A 54 18.08 6.90 -14.86
CA ARG A 54 17.58 6.19 -16.04
C ARG A 54 16.18 5.61 -15.87
N ALA A 55 15.65 5.59 -14.66
CA ALA A 55 14.28 5.20 -14.36
C ALA A 55 13.87 5.70 -12.96
N VAL A 56 12.58 5.84 -12.75
CA VAL A 56 11.98 6.15 -11.45
C VAL A 56 11.14 4.97 -10.99
N VAL A 57 11.28 4.57 -9.72
CA VAL A 57 10.51 3.49 -9.09
C VAL A 57 9.85 4.03 -7.82
N ILE A 58 8.55 3.93 -7.72
CA ILE A 58 7.80 4.34 -6.53
C ILE A 58 6.79 3.29 -6.13
N THR A 59 6.39 3.28 -4.86
CA THR A 59 5.31 2.44 -4.33
C THR A 59 4.07 3.31 -4.11
N SER A 60 2.96 2.97 -4.76
CA SER A 60 1.67 3.64 -4.61
C SER A 60 0.53 2.68 -4.98
N PRO A 61 -0.38 2.39 -4.03
CA PRO A 61 -0.40 2.92 -2.67
C PRO A 61 0.78 2.41 -1.83
N THR A 62 1.10 3.15 -0.77
CA THR A 62 2.00 2.67 0.27
C THR A 62 1.36 1.50 1.03
N TYR A 63 2.12 0.85 1.89
CA TYR A 63 1.60 -0.22 2.76
C TYR A 63 0.43 0.26 3.61
N ASP A 64 0.50 1.50 4.08
CA ASP A 64 -0.52 2.14 4.92
C ASP A 64 -1.71 2.69 4.11
N GLY A 65 -1.63 2.73 2.79
CA GLY A 65 -2.72 3.16 1.92
C GLY A 65 -2.58 4.56 1.32
N VAL A 66 -1.46 5.25 1.54
CA VAL A 66 -1.21 6.58 0.94
C VAL A 66 -0.97 6.46 -0.56
N VAL A 67 -1.69 7.22 -1.36
CA VAL A 67 -1.60 7.24 -2.83
C VAL A 67 -0.92 8.53 -3.30
N SER A 68 0.06 8.40 -4.18
CA SER A 68 0.78 9.50 -4.82
C SER A 68 0.09 9.98 -6.10
N ASP A 69 0.36 11.20 -6.54
CA ASP A 69 -0.14 11.77 -7.80
C ASP A 69 0.62 11.17 -9.00
N ILE A 70 0.27 9.93 -9.35
CA ILE A 70 0.93 9.16 -10.41
C ILE A 70 0.90 9.90 -11.74
N LYS A 71 -0.23 10.55 -12.10
CA LYS A 71 -0.35 11.25 -13.37
C LYS A 71 0.69 12.37 -13.53
N ASN A 72 0.78 13.24 -12.55
CA ASN A 72 1.74 14.35 -12.59
C ASN A 72 3.19 13.89 -12.37
N ILE A 73 3.40 12.78 -11.65
CA ILE A 73 4.72 12.14 -11.53
C ILE A 73 5.14 11.58 -12.91
N ALA A 74 4.26 10.86 -13.61
CA ALA A 74 4.52 10.32 -14.95
C ALA A 74 4.88 11.44 -15.94
N ASP A 75 4.08 12.51 -16.00
CA ASP A 75 4.36 13.66 -16.85
C ASP A 75 5.73 14.30 -16.53
N THR A 76 6.07 14.38 -15.24
CA THR A 76 7.38 14.88 -14.79
C THR A 76 8.52 13.97 -15.25
N VAL A 77 8.40 12.65 -15.08
CA VAL A 77 9.42 11.65 -15.43
C VAL A 77 9.60 11.58 -16.96
N HIS A 78 8.51 11.59 -17.69
CA HIS A 78 8.51 11.55 -19.17
C HIS A 78 9.14 12.78 -19.79
N ALA A 79 9.07 13.96 -19.17
CA ALA A 79 9.77 15.16 -19.63
C ALA A 79 11.31 14.99 -19.66
N TYR A 80 11.85 14.00 -18.95
CA TYR A 80 13.26 13.59 -18.97
C TYR A 80 13.52 12.38 -19.87
N GLY A 81 12.53 11.86 -20.59
CA GLY A 81 12.67 10.74 -21.51
C GLY A 81 12.91 9.38 -20.84
N ILE A 82 12.65 9.23 -19.55
CA ILE A 82 12.88 8.01 -18.77
C ILE A 82 11.56 7.37 -18.31
N PRO A 83 11.53 6.05 -18.00
CA PRO A 83 10.33 5.35 -17.57
C PRO A 83 10.02 5.56 -16.09
N LEU A 84 8.70 5.51 -15.78
CA LEU A 84 8.14 5.40 -14.45
C LEU A 84 7.64 3.97 -14.20
N ILE A 85 8.14 3.34 -13.14
CA ILE A 85 7.70 2.03 -12.65
C ILE A 85 6.95 2.24 -11.34
N VAL A 86 5.72 1.73 -11.26
CA VAL A 86 4.90 1.81 -10.06
C VAL A 86 4.70 0.43 -9.46
N ASP A 87 5.13 0.27 -8.22
CA ASP A 87 4.76 -0.86 -7.38
C ASP A 87 3.38 -0.58 -6.79
N GLU A 88 2.35 -1.11 -7.45
CA GLU A 88 0.93 -1.04 -7.06
C GLU A 88 0.47 -2.36 -6.42
N ALA A 89 1.39 -3.06 -5.72
CA ALA A 89 1.10 -4.36 -5.12
C ALA A 89 -0.12 -4.34 -4.17
N HIS A 90 -0.39 -3.23 -3.52
CA HIS A 90 -1.55 -3.04 -2.64
C HIS A 90 -2.75 -2.38 -3.32
N GLY A 91 -2.69 -2.09 -4.62
CA GLY A 91 -3.71 -1.37 -5.37
C GLY A 91 -4.34 -2.17 -6.52
N ALA A 92 -4.27 -3.52 -6.52
CA ALA A 92 -4.83 -4.32 -7.60
C ALA A 92 -6.36 -4.13 -7.79
N HIS A 93 -7.06 -3.60 -6.79
CA HIS A 93 -8.49 -3.27 -6.84
C HIS A 93 -8.78 -1.85 -7.34
N PHE A 94 -7.76 -1.03 -7.61
CA PHE A 94 -7.93 0.34 -8.09
C PHE A 94 -8.53 0.40 -9.50
N GLY A 95 -9.28 1.46 -9.79
CA GLY A 95 -9.89 1.69 -11.09
C GLY A 95 -11.12 0.82 -11.39
N PHE A 96 -11.57 -0.04 -10.47
CA PHE A 96 -12.79 -0.84 -10.66
C PHE A 96 -14.06 -0.15 -10.15
N SER A 97 -13.93 0.88 -9.31
CA SER A 97 -15.05 1.68 -8.79
C SER A 97 -14.59 3.11 -8.54
N PRO A 98 -15.47 4.12 -8.72
CA PRO A 98 -15.13 5.54 -8.54
C PRO A 98 -14.84 5.92 -7.08
N GLU A 99 -15.23 5.10 -6.11
CA GLU A 99 -14.94 5.30 -4.70
C GLU A 99 -13.49 4.98 -4.33
N PHE A 100 -12.76 4.31 -5.24
CA PHE A 100 -11.35 3.95 -5.07
C PHE A 100 -10.47 4.76 -6.03
N PRO A 101 -9.17 4.93 -5.73
CA PRO A 101 -8.24 5.59 -6.62
C PRO A 101 -8.20 4.96 -8.02
N GLU A 102 -7.78 5.74 -9.00
CA GLU A 102 -7.56 5.21 -10.35
C GLU A 102 -6.26 4.41 -10.41
N ASN A 103 -6.22 3.43 -11.28
CA ASN A 103 -5.13 2.50 -11.48
C ASN A 103 -3.93 3.17 -12.20
N ALA A 104 -2.72 2.89 -11.75
CA ALA A 104 -1.49 3.46 -12.30
C ALA A 104 -1.28 3.14 -13.79
N THR A 105 -1.84 2.03 -14.31
CA THR A 105 -1.78 1.68 -15.74
C THR A 105 -2.47 2.72 -16.63
N ARG A 106 -3.48 3.42 -16.10
CA ARG A 106 -4.22 4.47 -16.81
C ARG A 106 -3.68 5.88 -16.54
N LEU A 107 -2.82 6.02 -15.53
CA LEU A 107 -2.27 7.29 -15.09
C LEU A 107 -0.89 7.59 -15.70
N GLY A 108 -0.41 6.76 -16.62
CA GLY A 108 0.81 7.00 -17.38
C GLY A 108 2.06 6.33 -16.80
N ALA A 109 1.95 5.40 -15.86
CA ALA A 109 3.06 4.53 -15.50
C ALA A 109 3.48 3.67 -16.71
N ASP A 110 4.77 3.42 -16.89
CA ASP A 110 5.30 2.61 -18.00
C ASP A 110 5.31 1.11 -17.66
N ALA A 111 5.48 0.78 -16.40
CA ALA A 111 5.26 -0.56 -15.87
C ALA A 111 4.59 -0.50 -14.50
N VAL A 112 3.67 -1.44 -14.24
CA VAL A 112 2.93 -1.53 -12.99
C VAL A 112 2.97 -2.96 -12.49
N ILE A 113 3.36 -3.14 -11.22
CA ILE A 113 3.38 -4.43 -10.54
C ILE A 113 2.18 -4.50 -9.59
N MET A 114 1.35 -5.53 -9.72
CA MET A 114 0.17 -5.76 -8.89
C MET A 114 0.23 -7.12 -8.23
N SER A 115 0.06 -7.18 -6.91
CA SER A 115 -0.18 -8.44 -6.20
C SER A 115 -1.68 -8.70 -6.16
N VAL A 116 -2.16 -9.57 -7.04
CA VAL A 116 -3.60 -9.87 -7.16
C VAL A 116 -4.14 -10.43 -5.84
N HIS A 117 -3.36 -11.29 -5.18
CA HIS A 117 -3.72 -11.96 -3.94
C HIS A 117 -3.90 -11.06 -2.72
N LYS A 118 -3.46 -9.80 -2.77
CA LYS A 118 -3.54 -8.91 -1.60
C LYS A 118 -4.92 -8.25 -1.47
N THR A 119 -5.50 -7.83 -2.57
CA THR A 119 -6.73 -7.04 -2.54
C THR A 119 -7.84 -7.57 -3.44
N LEU A 120 -7.57 -8.62 -4.21
CA LEU A 120 -8.54 -9.33 -5.06
C LEU A 120 -8.57 -10.83 -4.71
N PRO A 121 -9.66 -11.54 -5.03
CA PRO A 121 -9.86 -12.94 -4.64
C PRO A 121 -9.01 -13.92 -5.47
N ALA A 122 -7.71 -13.95 -5.20
CA ALA A 122 -6.76 -14.85 -5.85
C ALA A 122 -5.87 -15.55 -4.82
N PHE A 123 -5.24 -16.65 -5.22
CA PHE A 123 -4.33 -17.39 -4.34
C PHE A 123 -3.07 -16.59 -4.02
N THR A 124 -2.53 -16.76 -2.83
CA THR A 124 -1.22 -16.19 -2.43
C THR A 124 -0.15 -16.48 -3.47
N GLN A 125 0.76 -15.55 -3.68
CA GLN A 125 1.83 -15.51 -4.70
C GLN A 125 1.38 -15.07 -6.10
N THR A 126 0.09 -14.89 -6.37
CA THR A 126 -0.36 -14.40 -7.67
C THR A 126 -0.07 -12.92 -7.85
N ALA A 127 0.55 -12.58 -8.95
CA ALA A 127 0.87 -11.20 -9.30
C ALA A 127 0.77 -10.97 -10.81
N LEU A 128 0.64 -9.73 -11.22
CA LEU A 128 0.65 -9.29 -12.61
C LEU A 128 1.70 -8.18 -12.79
N LEU A 129 2.38 -8.23 -13.92
CA LEU A 129 3.22 -7.15 -14.42
C LEU A 129 2.58 -6.59 -15.69
N HIS A 130 2.21 -5.33 -15.66
CA HIS A 130 1.68 -4.60 -16.81
C HIS A 130 2.80 -3.78 -17.45
N LEU A 131 2.95 -3.89 -18.76
CA LEU A 131 3.78 -3.00 -19.58
C LEU A 131 2.82 -2.07 -20.33
N CYS A 132 2.91 -0.78 -20.06
CA CYS A 132 1.92 0.20 -20.49
C CYS A 132 2.45 1.14 -21.57
N SER A 133 3.76 1.05 -21.92
CA SER A 133 4.37 1.88 -22.95
C SER A 133 5.59 1.22 -23.58
N ASP A 134 6.01 1.73 -24.73
CA ASP A 134 7.21 1.28 -25.46
C ASP A 134 8.55 1.77 -24.84
N ARG A 135 8.50 2.57 -23.75
CA ARG A 135 9.72 3.00 -23.04
C ARG A 135 10.44 1.84 -22.35
N ILE A 136 9.72 0.78 -22.08
CA ILE A 136 10.26 -0.46 -21.50
C ILE A 136 10.18 -1.56 -22.55
N ALA A 137 11.34 -2.09 -22.94
CA ALA A 137 11.42 -3.12 -23.98
C ALA A 137 10.84 -4.46 -23.48
N GLU A 138 9.66 -4.85 -23.99
CA GLU A 138 8.97 -6.09 -23.65
C GLU A 138 9.87 -7.33 -23.73
N LYS A 139 10.63 -7.47 -24.83
CA LYS A 139 11.56 -8.61 -25.02
C LYS A 139 12.60 -8.74 -23.89
N LYS A 140 13.08 -7.60 -23.35
CA LYS A 140 14.03 -7.63 -22.23
C LYS A 140 13.33 -8.03 -20.94
N VAL A 141 12.12 -7.55 -20.70
CA VAL A 141 11.32 -7.94 -19.55
C VAL A 141 11.03 -9.43 -19.60
N ALA A 142 10.53 -9.95 -20.72
CA ALA A 142 10.28 -11.39 -20.92
C ALA A 142 11.54 -12.24 -20.68
N GLN A 143 12.71 -11.78 -21.13
CA GLN A 143 13.98 -12.46 -20.87
C GLN A 143 14.28 -12.55 -19.36
N PHE A 144 14.09 -11.46 -18.62
CA PHE A 144 14.35 -11.45 -17.17
C PHE A 144 13.29 -12.23 -16.38
N LEU A 145 12.04 -12.20 -16.78
CA LEU A 145 11.01 -13.07 -16.22
C LEU A 145 11.42 -14.56 -16.39
N GLY A 146 11.85 -14.96 -17.57
CA GLY A 146 12.36 -16.31 -17.80
C GLY A 146 13.59 -16.70 -16.98
N ILE A 147 14.37 -15.74 -16.47
CA ILE A 147 15.53 -15.98 -15.59
C ILE A 147 15.12 -16.06 -14.12
N TYR A 148 14.22 -15.17 -13.65
CA TYR A 148 13.90 -15.00 -12.25
C TYR A 148 12.63 -15.71 -11.81
N GLU A 149 11.74 -16.07 -12.74
CA GLU A 149 10.56 -16.87 -12.46
C GLU A 149 10.87 -18.37 -12.55
N THR A 150 9.85 -19.17 -12.25
CA THR A 150 9.94 -20.63 -12.36
C THR A 150 9.88 -21.11 -13.80
N SER A 151 10.62 -22.17 -14.12
CA SER A 151 10.48 -22.92 -15.39
C SER A 151 9.23 -23.81 -15.43
N SER A 152 8.54 -23.98 -14.29
CA SER A 152 7.34 -24.83 -14.14
C SER A 152 6.21 -24.01 -13.51
N PRO A 153 5.49 -23.18 -14.31
CA PRO A 153 4.41 -22.35 -13.78
C PRO A 153 3.28 -23.20 -13.20
N SER A 154 2.72 -22.74 -12.09
CA SER A 154 1.58 -23.40 -11.45
C SER A 154 0.29 -23.04 -12.19
N TYR A 155 -0.30 -24.01 -12.89
CA TYR A 155 -1.60 -23.82 -13.53
C TYR A 155 -2.71 -23.49 -12.52
N LEU A 156 -2.61 -23.97 -11.27
CA LEU A 156 -3.56 -23.63 -10.22
C LEU A 156 -3.52 -22.12 -9.90
N LEU A 157 -2.33 -21.53 -9.76
CA LEU A 157 -2.18 -20.10 -9.52
C LEU A 157 -2.67 -19.29 -10.73
N MET A 158 -2.37 -19.72 -11.95
CA MET A 158 -2.87 -19.08 -13.18
C MET A 158 -4.41 -19.12 -13.25
N ALA A 159 -5.01 -20.28 -13.01
CA ALA A 159 -6.46 -20.43 -12.94
C ALA A 159 -7.10 -19.59 -11.83
N GLY A 160 -6.38 -19.40 -10.71
CA GLY A 160 -6.79 -18.50 -9.63
C GLY A 160 -6.85 -17.04 -10.06
N ILE A 161 -5.85 -16.57 -10.82
CA ILE A 161 -5.86 -15.21 -11.40
C ILE A 161 -7.04 -15.06 -12.36
N GLU A 162 -7.18 -16.00 -13.30
CA GLU A 162 -8.27 -15.98 -14.28
C GLU A 162 -9.64 -15.97 -13.60
N LYS A 163 -9.82 -16.82 -12.57
CA LYS A 163 -11.08 -16.87 -11.80
C LYS A 163 -11.37 -15.57 -11.08
N SER A 164 -10.35 -14.94 -10.50
CA SER A 164 -10.47 -13.63 -9.88
C SER A 164 -10.96 -12.57 -10.88
N LEU A 165 -10.35 -12.54 -12.08
CA LEU A 165 -10.76 -11.62 -13.14
C LEU A 165 -12.18 -11.87 -13.62
N GLN A 166 -12.60 -13.14 -13.79
CA GLN A 166 -13.97 -13.50 -14.16
C GLN A 166 -14.99 -13.02 -13.10
N ILE A 167 -14.66 -13.12 -11.81
CA ILE A 167 -15.52 -12.62 -10.73
C ILE A 167 -15.69 -11.10 -10.85
N ILE A 168 -14.57 -10.37 -11.04
CA ILE A 168 -14.59 -8.91 -11.21
C ILE A 168 -15.37 -8.53 -12.48
N GLU A 169 -15.12 -9.18 -13.60
CA GLU A 169 -15.81 -8.89 -14.86
C GLU A 169 -17.33 -9.03 -14.73
N LYS A 170 -17.77 -10.09 -14.04
CA LYS A 170 -19.18 -10.42 -13.91
C LYS A 170 -19.90 -9.58 -12.83
N ASP A 171 -19.30 -9.46 -11.65
CA ASP A 171 -19.99 -9.02 -10.44
C ASP A 171 -19.41 -7.71 -9.85
N ARG A 172 -18.53 -7.00 -10.58
CA ARG A 172 -17.80 -5.80 -10.14
C ARG A 172 -18.68 -4.79 -9.43
N GLU A 173 -19.74 -4.34 -10.10
CA GLU A 173 -20.59 -3.26 -9.58
C GLU A 173 -21.20 -3.63 -8.24
N MET A 174 -21.74 -4.84 -8.13
CA MET A 174 -22.34 -5.36 -6.90
C MET A 174 -21.31 -5.50 -5.78
N LEU A 175 -20.16 -6.09 -6.07
CA LEU A 175 -19.11 -6.35 -5.08
C LEU A 175 -18.52 -5.05 -4.54
N PHE A 176 -18.19 -4.10 -5.40
CA PHE A 176 -17.62 -2.82 -4.99
C PHE A 176 -18.65 -1.93 -4.29
N ALA A 177 -19.92 -1.92 -4.73
CA ALA A 177 -20.99 -1.20 -4.01
C ALA A 177 -21.17 -1.75 -2.59
N ALA A 178 -21.21 -3.08 -2.43
CA ALA A 178 -21.31 -3.71 -1.11
C ALA A 178 -20.07 -3.41 -0.25
N TYR A 179 -18.87 -3.42 -0.84
CA TYR A 179 -17.63 -3.10 -0.14
C TYR A 179 -17.60 -1.64 0.32
N SER A 180 -17.92 -0.69 -0.55
CA SER A 180 -18.00 0.75 -0.20
C SER A 180 -19.01 1.02 0.90
N ARG A 181 -20.17 0.35 0.87
CA ARG A 181 -21.18 0.42 1.94
C ARG A 181 -20.61 -0.05 3.28
N ARG A 182 -19.96 -1.23 3.32
CA ARG A 182 -19.33 -1.76 4.54
C ARG A 182 -18.28 -0.82 5.11
N LEU A 183 -17.44 -0.26 4.27
CA LEU A 183 -16.43 0.71 4.68
C LEU A 183 -17.05 1.98 5.27
N ALA A 184 -18.14 2.48 4.68
CA ALA A 184 -18.84 3.66 5.17
C ALA A 184 -19.53 3.37 6.52
N GLU A 185 -20.26 2.25 6.64
CA GLU A 185 -20.93 1.82 7.86
C GLU A 185 -19.93 1.59 9.00
N PHE A 186 -18.80 0.94 8.72
CA PHE A 186 -17.74 0.73 9.69
C PHE A 186 -17.18 2.06 10.22
N ARG A 187 -16.85 3.00 9.34
CA ARG A 187 -16.35 4.32 9.73
C ARG A 187 -17.39 5.14 10.50
N ASP A 188 -18.65 5.07 10.09
CA ASP A 188 -19.73 5.74 10.84
C ASP A 188 -19.87 5.18 12.26
N LYS A 189 -19.81 3.87 12.41
CA LYS A 189 -19.88 3.20 13.71
C LYS A 189 -18.68 3.55 14.61
N THR A 190 -17.49 3.60 14.06
CA THR A 190 -16.25 3.84 14.82
C THR A 190 -15.89 5.32 15.01
N LYS A 191 -16.64 6.26 14.44
CA LYS A 191 -16.33 7.70 14.51
C LYS A 191 -16.35 8.32 15.91
N ASN A 192 -17.05 7.68 16.87
CA ASN A 192 -17.21 8.19 18.23
C ASN A 192 -16.32 7.49 19.27
N LEU A 193 -15.34 6.68 18.82
CA LEU A 193 -14.32 6.12 19.70
C LEU A 193 -13.57 7.25 20.41
N LYS A 194 -13.26 7.06 21.69
CA LYS A 194 -12.71 8.13 22.57
C LYS A 194 -11.19 8.12 22.63
N THR A 195 -10.62 6.94 22.54
CA THR A 195 -9.18 6.69 22.71
C THR A 195 -8.57 6.14 21.42
N LEU A 196 -9.22 5.15 20.83
CA LEU A 196 -8.86 4.66 19.51
C LEU A 196 -9.42 5.59 18.44
N GLN A 197 -8.73 5.69 17.31
CA GLN A 197 -9.20 6.48 16.16
C GLN A 197 -9.01 5.68 14.87
N VAL A 198 -10.08 5.51 14.11
CA VAL A 198 -10.00 4.99 12.73
C VAL A 198 -9.82 6.16 11.79
N LEU A 199 -8.66 6.23 11.13
CA LEU A 199 -8.37 7.32 10.20
C LEU A 199 -9.29 7.29 8.98
N GLN A 200 -9.73 8.48 8.59
CA GLN A 200 -10.53 8.71 7.39
C GLN A 200 -9.63 9.20 6.25
N PRO A 201 -9.98 8.95 4.99
CA PRO A 201 -9.26 9.58 3.86
C PRO A 201 -9.21 11.12 3.94
N SER A 202 -10.21 11.74 4.56
CA SER A 202 -10.29 13.19 4.79
C SER A 202 -9.35 13.73 5.87
N ASP A 203 -8.77 12.87 6.70
CA ASP A 203 -7.86 13.29 7.76
C ASP A 203 -6.48 13.68 7.22
N PHE A 204 -6.18 13.27 5.98
CA PHE A 204 -4.91 13.60 5.33
C PHE A 204 -5.01 14.90 4.53
N SER A 205 -4.07 15.80 4.73
CA SER A 205 -3.89 16.96 3.88
C SER A 205 -3.43 16.56 2.47
N LYS A 206 -3.63 17.40 1.47
CA LYS A 206 -3.16 17.15 0.10
C LYS A 206 -1.63 17.14 -0.04
N GLN A 207 -0.90 17.65 0.93
CA GLN A 207 0.56 17.53 1.03
C GLN A 207 0.96 16.13 1.50
N GLU A 208 0.22 15.56 2.45
CA GLU A 208 0.50 14.23 3.01
C GLU A 208 0.08 13.10 2.08
N ALA A 209 -1.09 13.20 1.45
CA ALA A 209 -1.60 12.22 0.51
C ALA A 209 -2.36 12.89 -0.64
N PHE A 210 -2.05 12.54 -1.89
CA PHE A 210 -2.85 12.94 -3.04
C PHE A 210 -4.24 12.31 -2.97
N SER A 211 -4.26 11.01 -2.63
CA SER A 211 -5.44 10.23 -2.33
C SER A 211 -5.09 9.16 -1.29
N PHE A 212 -6.09 8.41 -0.85
CA PHE A 212 -5.93 7.35 0.14
C PHE A 212 -6.80 6.15 -0.23
N ASP A 213 -6.27 4.95 -0.03
CA ASP A 213 -7.03 3.70 -0.22
C ASP A 213 -8.06 3.52 0.91
N PRO A 214 -9.36 3.67 0.64
CA PRO A 214 -10.39 3.52 1.69
C PRO A 214 -10.46 2.10 2.26
N GLY A 215 -9.91 1.10 1.56
CA GLY A 215 -9.83 -0.29 2.02
C GLY A 215 -8.76 -0.54 3.09
N LYS A 216 -7.87 0.42 3.33
CA LYS A 216 -6.90 0.38 4.42
C LYS A 216 -7.51 1.04 5.66
N LEU A 217 -7.78 0.24 6.68
CA LEU A 217 -8.28 0.74 7.95
C LEU A 217 -7.10 0.94 8.90
N LEU A 218 -6.65 2.17 9.03
CA LEU A 218 -5.63 2.57 9.98
C LEU A 218 -6.29 2.90 11.31
N ILE A 219 -5.94 2.16 12.35
CA ILE A 219 -6.51 2.30 13.69
C ILE A 219 -5.40 2.77 14.62
N LEU A 220 -5.44 4.04 14.98
CA LEU A 220 -4.53 4.65 15.94
C LEU A 220 -4.91 4.26 17.36
N THR A 221 -3.91 4.01 18.20
CA THR A 221 -4.10 3.68 19.62
C THR A 221 -4.01 4.91 20.53
N GLY A 222 -3.74 6.08 19.96
CA GLY A 222 -3.42 7.26 20.75
C GLY A 222 -2.20 7.03 21.68
N ASN A 223 -2.32 7.45 22.92
CA ASN A 223 -1.30 7.23 23.94
C ASN A 223 -1.65 6.09 24.93
N SER A 224 -2.63 5.26 24.58
CA SER A 224 -3.19 4.27 25.51
C SER A 224 -2.44 2.96 25.51
N MET A 225 -1.92 2.55 24.36
CA MET A 225 -1.17 1.31 24.18
C MET A 225 -0.33 1.38 22.90
N SER A 226 0.56 0.41 22.70
CA SER A 226 1.26 0.27 21.42
C SER A 226 0.36 -0.42 20.38
N GLY A 227 0.69 -0.24 19.08
CA GLY A 227 0.02 -0.97 18.00
C GLY A 227 0.14 -2.48 18.18
N GLN A 228 1.30 -2.97 18.62
CA GLN A 228 1.52 -4.39 18.90
C GLN A 228 0.57 -4.92 19.99
N ALA A 229 0.37 -4.14 21.08
CA ALA A 229 -0.55 -4.54 22.13
C ALA A 229 -2.01 -4.61 21.61
N LEU A 230 -2.43 -3.63 20.80
CA LEU A 230 -3.75 -3.68 20.17
C LEU A 230 -3.89 -4.89 19.24
N GLN A 231 -2.88 -5.18 18.41
CA GLN A 231 -2.89 -6.34 17.51
C GLN A 231 -3.01 -7.64 18.30
N GLU A 232 -2.30 -7.77 19.42
CA GLU A 232 -2.33 -8.96 20.28
C GLU A 232 -3.71 -9.14 20.92
N ILE A 233 -4.32 -8.08 21.46
CA ILE A 233 -5.68 -8.12 22.02
C ILE A 233 -6.68 -8.55 20.94
N LEU A 234 -6.65 -7.92 19.76
CA LEU A 234 -7.54 -8.25 18.65
C LEU A 234 -7.42 -9.71 18.24
N LEU A 235 -6.19 -10.25 18.22
CA LEU A 235 -5.95 -11.64 17.85
C LEU A 235 -6.41 -12.61 18.95
N GLN A 236 -5.99 -12.40 20.20
CA GLN A 236 -6.18 -13.37 21.28
C GLN A 236 -7.61 -13.37 21.84
N GLU A 237 -8.21 -12.18 21.97
CA GLU A 237 -9.52 -12.06 22.59
C GLU A 237 -10.68 -12.06 21.59
N TYR A 238 -10.44 -11.56 20.37
CA TYR A 238 -11.49 -11.42 19.35
C TYR A 238 -11.29 -12.31 18.12
N GLY A 239 -10.12 -12.99 18.00
CA GLY A 239 -9.78 -13.82 16.83
C GLY A 239 -9.69 -13.01 15.54
N LEU A 240 -9.22 -11.76 15.63
CA LEU A 240 -9.07 -10.83 14.50
C LEU A 240 -7.60 -10.60 14.21
N GLN A 241 -7.12 -11.14 13.09
CA GLN A 241 -5.74 -10.95 12.62
C GLN A 241 -5.64 -9.64 11.83
N MET A 242 -4.82 -8.71 12.31
CA MET A 242 -4.47 -7.49 11.57
C MET A 242 -3.33 -7.75 10.61
N GLU A 243 -3.24 -6.96 9.57
CA GLU A 243 -2.18 -7.03 8.56
C GLU A 243 -0.81 -6.65 9.15
N MET A 244 -0.78 -5.57 9.94
CA MET A 244 0.45 -5.03 10.52
C MET A 244 0.14 -4.23 11.76
N ALA A 245 1.11 -4.20 12.69
CA ALA A 245 1.17 -3.25 13.78
C ALA A 245 2.49 -2.48 13.74
N SER A 246 2.45 -1.20 14.04
CA SER A 246 3.63 -0.34 14.12
C SER A 246 3.40 0.79 15.13
N GLY A 247 4.42 1.11 15.92
CA GLY A 247 4.35 2.25 16.85
C GLY A 247 3.04 2.31 17.64
N ASN A 248 2.19 3.21 17.24
CA ASN A 248 0.91 3.52 17.88
C ASN A 248 -0.31 3.26 16.96
N TYR A 249 -0.18 2.38 15.96
CA TYR A 249 -1.31 2.02 15.09
C TYR A 249 -1.26 0.57 14.63
N VAL A 250 -2.42 0.08 14.18
CA VAL A 250 -2.56 -1.18 13.43
C VAL A 250 -3.23 -0.91 12.09
N VAL A 251 -2.94 -1.77 11.13
CA VAL A 251 -3.56 -1.75 9.80
C VAL A 251 -4.40 -3.00 9.63
N ALA A 252 -5.69 -2.82 9.34
CA ALA A 252 -6.52 -3.86 8.77
C ALA A 252 -6.60 -3.67 7.25
N MET A 253 -6.20 -4.68 6.50
CA MET A 253 -6.35 -4.71 5.06
C MET A 253 -7.65 -5.43 4.72
N THR A 254 -8.56 -4.72 4.07
CA THR A 254 -9.87 -5.26 3.69
C THR A 254 -9.99 -5.41 2.17
N SER A 255 -10.98 -6.16 1.72
CA SER A 255 -11.22 -6.48 0.32
C SER A 255 -12.70 -6.59 -0.01
N ILE A 256 -13.01 -6.71 -1.30
CA ILE A 256 -14.37 -6.95 -1.78
C ILE A 256 -14.98 -8.27 -1.29
N MET A 257 -14.17 -9.20 -0.76
CA MET A 257 -14.63 -10.51 -0.28
C MET A 257 -14.90 -10.55 1.21
N ASP A 258 -14.57 -9.48 1.94
CA ASP A 258 -14.91 -9.40 3.36
C ASP A 258 -16.42 -9.29 3.56
N THR A 259 -16.92 -9.87 4.64
CA THR A 259 -18.34 -9.98 4.93
C THR A 259 -18.84 -8.88 5.86
N ASP A 260 -20.15 -8.65 5.89
CA ASP A 260 -20.80 -7.77 6.86
C ASP A 260 -20.47 -8.19 8.30
N GLU A 261 -20.42 -9.51 8.57
CA GLU A 261 -20.02 -10.07 9.86
C GLU A 261 -18.57 -9.72 10.22
N GLY A 262 -17.64 -9.83 9.28
CA GLY A 262 -16.22 -9.48 9.51
C GLY A 262 -16.06 -8.02 9.93
N PHE A 263 -16.70 -7.11 9.22
CA PHE A 263 -16.72 -5.68 9.57
C PHE A 263 -17.38 -5.40 10.91
N ALA A 264 -18.52 -6.05 11.19
CA ALA A 264 -19.22 -5.92 12.47
C ALA A 264 -18.35 -6.39 13.64
N ARG A 265 -17.74 -7.58 13.53
CA ARG A 265 -16.82 -8.11 14.55
C ARG A 265 -15.67 -7.16 14.87
N LEU A 266 -15.06 -6.56 13.84
CA LEU A 266 -13.98 -5.60 14.06
C LEU A 266 -14.48 -4.33 14.76
N SER A 267 -15.60 -3.75 14.32
CA SER A 267 -16.14 -2.56 14.96
C SER A 267 -16.56 -2.81 16.41
N ASP A 268 -17.22 -3.95 16.71
CA ASP A 268 -17.62 -4.32 18.07
C ASP A 268 -16.41 -4.51 18.99
N ALA A 269 -15.35 -5.16 18.48
CA ALA A 269 -14.11 -5.33 19.21
C ALA A 269 -13.46 -3.97 19.54
N LEU A 270 -13.40 -3.04 18.58
CA LEU A 270 -12.84 -1.71 18.81
C LEU A 270 -13.65 -0.91 19.82
N GLU A 271 -14.99 -0.94 19.76
CA GLU A 271 -15.86 -0.29 20.75
C GLU A 271 -15.64 -0.86 22.16
N CYS A 272 -15.53 -2.19 22.29
CA CYS A 272 -15.28 -2.84 23.57
C CYS A 272 -13.91 -2.46 24.14
N ILE A 273 -12.85 -2.51 23.32
CA ILE A 273 -11.49 -2.14 23.72
C ILE A 273 -11.44 -0.67 24.12
N ASP A 274 -12.02 0.23 23.32
CA ASP A 274 -12.03 1.67 23.58
C ASP A 274 -12.69 1.99 24.91
N GLY A 275 -13.77 1.28 25.27
CA GLY A 275 -14.46 1.44 26.55
C GLY A 275 -13.66 0.95 27.77
N THR A 276 -12.68 0.05 27.59
CA THR A 276 -11.89 -0.54 28.66
C THR A 276 -10.49 0.08 28.80
N VAL A 277 -10.04 0.78 27.76
CA VAL A 277 -8.70 1.39 27.76
C VAL A 277 -8.69 2.63 28.66
N HIS A 278 -7.88 2.57 29.70
CA HIS A 278 -7.53 3.74 30.50
C HIS A 278 -6.28 4.40 29.93
N LYS A 279 -6.29 5.74 29.82
CA LYS A 279 -5.08 6.51 29.48
C LYS A 279 -3.97 6.17 30.49
N LYS A 280 -3.10 5.25 30.14
CA LYS A 280 -1.82 5.05 30.83
C LYS A 280 -0.79 5.90 30.10
N ASP A 281 0.03 6.66 30.87
CA ASP A 281 1.22 7.29 30.30
C ASP A 281 2.07 6.18 29.68
N CYS A 282 2.01 6.09 28.36
CA CYS A 282 2.77 5.11 27.61
C CYS A 282 4.20 5.64 27.49
N LEU A 283 5.11 5.07 28.26
CA LEU A 283 6.54 5.20 27.97
C LEU A 283 6.78 4.63 26.58
N LEU A 284 6.95 5.49 25.60
CA LEU A 284 7.40 5.13 24.27
C LEU A 284 8.73 4.40 24.40
N TYR A 285 8.70 3.07 24.26
CA TYR A 285 9.90 2.31 23.99
C TYR A 285 10.32 2.69 22.57
N THR A 286 11.19 3.67 22.45
CA THR A 286 11.92 3.89 21.21
C THR A 286 12.84 2.71 21.04
N SER A 287 12.55 1.83 20.08
CA SER A 287 13.54 0.86 19.61
C SER A 287 14.79 1.64 19.23
N PRO A 288 15.98 1.24 19.69
CA PRO A 288 17.20 1.89 19.28
C PRO A 288 17.28 1.87 17.76
N SER A 289 17.54 3.05 17.19
CA SER A 289 17.74 3.20 15.76
C SER A 289 18.84 2.23 15.31
N PRO A 290 18.71 1.57 14.15
CA PRO A 290 19.80 0.76 13.60
C PRO A 290 21.13 1.51 13.39
N ARG A 291 21.17 2.82 13.65
CA ARG A 291 22.37 3.65 13.54
C ARG A 291 23.30 3.54 14.75
N ASP A 292 22.85 3.02 15.89
CA ASP A 292 23.65 3.01 17.12
C ASP A 292 24.53 1.75 17.28
N GLY A 293 24.55 0.85 16.28
CA GLY A 293 25.33 -0.39 16.28
C GLY A 293 26.57 -0.42 15.38
N ALA A 294 27.00 0.69 14.80
CA ALA A 294 28.12 0.73 13.88
C ALA A 294 29.30 1.57 14.43
N THR A 295 29.84 1.16 15.58
CA THR A 295 31.19 1.56 16.03
C THR A 295 31.80 0.43 16.83
N SER A 296 32.44 -0.50 16.14
CA SER A 296 33.68 -1.17 16.51
C SER A 296 34.08 -2.13 15.39
#